data_029b786d2d04d77033577b676ac9cb90
#
_entry.id   029b786d2d04d77033577b676ac9cb90
#
_cell.length_a   1.000
_cell.length_b   1.000
_cell.length_c   1.000
_cell.angle_alpha   90.00
_cell.angle_beta   90.00
_cell.angle_gamma   90.00
#
_symmetry.space_group_name_H-M   'P 1'
#
loop_
_entity.id
_entity.type
_entity.pdbx_description
1 polymer ?
#
loop_
_entity_poly.entity_id
_entity_poly.type
_entity_poly.pdbx_seq_one_letter_code
_entity_poly.pdbx_strand_id
1 'polypeptide(L)'
;MYPLKRGVIIMEQSNKDSNIQQELDPAQLADKLNKETELNISQLSYKAVLNSSSVLEKFSSWLLAGIGATCALTITNINSISKIIDPAIIKYSLLILVVSGVLGFLCKYYYIQIQIVLELDDILRTKLPEIMSNHIEQEKIVHEKAREQGVLVNTVPDIIGAIRKVTDSIPWFKKRSALKGFDKGVKDPLFGYRRGIRFLYYQSVVTILELVCFLLFIFIVAVSL
;
A
#
# COMPACT_ATOMS: atom_id res chain seq x y z
N MET A 1 33.31 -2.54 25.27
CA MET A 1 32.58 -2.75 26.53
C MET A 1 31.93 -1.42 26.93
N TYR A 2 30.68 -1.18 26.49
CA TYR A 2 29.94 0.04 26.83
C TYR A 2 28.67 -0.35 27.59
N PRO A 3 28.37 0.23 28.75
CA PRO A 3 27.28 -0.18 29.60
C PRO A 3 25.92 0.39 29.16
N LEU A 4 24.95 -0.51 29.19
CA LEU A 4 23.51 -0.35 29.10
C LEU A 4 22.97 0.73 30.06
N LYS A 5 22.56 1.87 29.49
CA LYS A 5 21.74 2.89 30.18
C LYS A 5 20.36 3.11 29.51
N ARG A 6 19.84 2.17 28.71
CA ARG A 6 18.57 2.38 27.97
C ARG A 6 17.30 1.84 28.65
N GLY A 7 17.42 0.94 29.62
CA GLY A 7 16.25 0.33 30.26
C GLY A 7 15.50 1.23 31.27
N VAL A 8 16.19 2.19 31.87
CA VAL A 8 15.61 3.08 32.89
C VAL A 8 14.77 4.21 32.26
N ILE A 9 15.11 4.65 31.06
CA ILE A 9 14.47 5.79 30.41
C ILE A 9 13.02 5.48 29.98
N ILE A 10 12.71 4.23 29.63
CA ILE A 10 11.37 3.87 29.10
C ILE A 10 10.35 3.69 30.24
N MET A 11 10.77 3.19 31.40
CA MET A 11 9.86 3.14 32.57
C MET A 11 9.60 4.51 33.16
N GLU A 12 10.58 5.40 33.10
CA GLU A 12 10.41 6.80 33.51
C GLU A 12 9.50 7.59 32.56
N GLN A 13 9.53 7.25 31.26
CA GLN A 13 8.59 7.84 30.27
C GLN A 13 7.16 7.32 30.43
N SER A 14 6.95 6.01 30.67
CA SER A 14 5.59 5.46 30.86
C SER A 14 4.94 5.99 32.17
N ASN A 15 5.73 6.17 33.22
CA ASN A 15 5.23 6.77 34.47
C ASN A 15 5.09 8.30 34.37
N LYS A 16 5.86 8.94 33.49
CA LYS A 16 5.74 10.37 33.16
C LYS A 16 4.50 10.63 32.30
N ASP A 17 4.20 9.74 31.35
CA ASP A 17 3.03 9.89 30.48
C ASP A 17 1.71 9.69 31.24
N SER A 18 1.65 8.79 32.23
CA SER A 18 0.48 8.66 33.11
C SER A 18 0.33 9.82 34.09
N ASN A 19 1.42 10.44 34.56
CA ASN A 19 1.39 11.66 35.35
C ASN A 19 1.13 12.93 34.53
N ILE A 20 1.59 12.96 33.24
CA ILE A 20 1.35 14.07 32.32
C ILE A 20 -0.14 14.15 31.94
N GLN A 21 -0.86 13.03 31.89
CA GLN A 21 -2.30 13.04 31.62
C GLN A 21 -3.14 13.65 32.77
N GLN A 22 -2.61 13.68 33.98
CA GLN A 22 -3.29 14.31 35.13
C GLN A 22 -3.07 15.84 35.24
N GLU A 23 -2.09 16.40 34.55
CA GLU A 23 -1.74 17.82 34.61
C GLU A 23 -2.03 18.63 33.34
N LEU A 24 -2.52 17.97 32.26
CA LEU A 24 -2.86 18.67 31.03
C LEU A 24 -4.10 19.53 31.19
N ASP A 25 -3.94 20.82 30.89
CA ASP A 25 -5.06 21.79 30.80
C ASP A 25 -6.16 21.21 29.89
N PRO A 26 -7.44 21.26 30.31
CA PRO A 26 -8.58 20.80 29.51
C PRO A 26 -8.58 21.29 28.05
N ALA A 27 -8.05 22.50 27.81
CA ALA A 27 -7.88 23.05 26.46
C ALA A 27 -6.85 22.28 25.62
N GLN A 28 -5.74 21.81 26.20
CA GLN A 28 -4.74 21.01 25.54
C GLN A 28 -5.22 19.59 25.25
N LEU A 29 -6.01 19.02 26.17
CA LEU A 29 -6.69 17.74 25.96
C LEU A 29 -7.69 17.81 24.81
N ALA A 30 -8.48 18.87 24.74
CA ALA A 30 -9.43 19.10 23.66
C ALA A 30 -8.72 19.28 22.30
N ASP A 31 -7.61 20.04 22.25
CA ASP A 31 -6.81 20.20 21.01
C ASP A 31 -6.19 18.89 20.55
N LYS A 32 -5.65 18.08 21.47
CA LYS A 32 -5.13 16.74 21.18
C LYS A 32 -6.22 15.83 20.63
N LEU A 33 -7.39 15.79 21.26
CA LEU A 33 -8.52 14.98 20.82
C LEU A 33 -9.02 15.40 19.43
N ASN A 34 -9.12 16.71 19.18
CA ASN A 34 -9.53 17.24 17.88
C ASN A 34 -8.54 16.85 16.78
N LYS A 35 -7.24 17.00 17.01
CA LYS A 35 -6.18 16.60 16.06
C LYS A 35 -6.21 15.10 15.76
N GLU A 36 -6.42 14.28 16.77
CA GLU A 36 -6.53 12.82 16.60
C GLU A 36 -7.79 12.47 15.81
N THR A 37 -8.91 13.13 16.08
CA THR A 37 -10.16 12.94 15.34
C THR A 37 -10.01 13.38 13.88
N GLU A 38 -9.41 14.54 13.61
CA GLU A 38 -9.12 15.02 12.24
C GLU A 38 -8.21 14.07 11.48
N LEU A 39 -7.18 13.54 12.16
CA LEU A 39 -6.30 12.54 11.57
C LEU A 39 -7.06 11.27 11.18
N ASN A 40 -7.91 10.77 12.07
CA ASN A 40 -8.72 9.57 11.83
C ASN A 40 -9.71 9.77 10.68
N ILE A 41 -10.40 10.93 10.63
CA ILE A 41 -11.29 11.29 9.51
C ILE A 41 -10.52 11.36 8.19
N SER A 42 -9.35 12.00 8.19
CA SER A 42 -8.50 12.09 7.00
C SER A 42 -8.09 10.70 6.49
N GLN A 43 -7.72 9.81 7.38
CA GLN A 43 -7.34 8.44 7.05
C GLN A 43 -8.50 7.63 6.47
N LEU A 44 -9.69 7.72 7.08
CA LEU A 44 -10.90 7.08 6.55
C LEU A 44 -11.23 7.58 5.15
N SER A 45 -11.12 8.89 4.93
CA SER A 45 -11.33 9.50 3.63
C SER A 45 -10.34 8.99 2.59
N TYR A 46 -9.04 8.93 2.91
CA TYR A 46 -8.02 8.36 2.03
C TYR A 46 -8.29 6.88 1.73
N LYS A 47 -8.65 6.09 2.73
CA LYS A 47 -8.96 4.66 2.58
C LYS A 47 -10.16 4.45 1.65
N ALA A 48 -11.21 5.25 1.79
CA ALA A 48 -12.38 5.22 0.92
C ALA A 48 -12.01 5.53 -0.54
N VAL A 49 -11.20 6.56 -0.77
CA VAL A 49 -10.73 6.92 -2.12
C VAL A 49 -9.84 5.82 -2.71
N LEU A 50 -8.91 5.25 -1.94
CA LEU A 50 -8.03 4.18 -2.42
C LEU A 50 -8.78 2.89 -2.77
N ASN A 51 -9.89 2.60 -2.09
CA ASN A 51 -10.74 1.45 -2.41
C ASN A 51 -11.38 1.55 -3.81
N SER A 52 -11.52 2.76 -4.37
CA SER A 52 -11.98 2.94 -5.77
C SER A 52 -11.02 2.34 -6.80
N SER A 53 -9.76 2.11 -6.44
CA SER A 53 -8.77 1.40 -7.27
C SER A 53 -9.26 0.04 -7.74
N SER A 54 -10.07 -0.66 -6.95
CA SER A 54 -10.64 -1.96 -7.32
C SER A 54 -11.61 -1.88 -8.51
N VAL A 55 -12.30 -0.74 -8.65
CA VAL A 55 -13.21 -0.50 -9.80
C VAL A 55 -12.40 -0.32 -11.07
N LEU A 56 -11.32 0.47 -11.01
CA LEU A 56 -10.40 0.67 -12.15
C LEU A 56 -9.71 -0.64 -12.55
N GLU A 57 -9.31 -1.46 -11.58
CA GLU A 57 -8.71 -2.77 -11.84
C GLU A 57 -9.68 -3.71 -12.55
N LYS A 58 -10.92 -3.79 -12.08
CA LYS A 58 -11.96 -4.60 -12.74
C LYS A 58 -12.20 -4.14 -14.17
N PHE A 59 -12.33 -2.83 -14.39
CA PHE A 59 -12.53 -2.26 -15.72
C PHE A 59 -11.35 -2.58 -16.65
N SER A 60 -10.10 -2.36 -16.21
CA SER A 60 -8.91 -2.73 -16.98
C SER A 60 -8.82 -4.24 -17.25
N SER A 61 -9.26 -5.08 -16.31
CA SER A 61 -9.33 -6.53 -16.52
C SER A 61 -10.30 -6.92 -17.64
N TRP A 62 -11.45 -6.24 -17.72
CA TRP A 62 -12.41 -6.44 -18.82
C TRP A 62 -11.83 -5.98 -20.16
N LEU A 63 -11.16 -4.83 -20.18
CA LEU A 63 -10.46 -4.36 -21.39
C LEU A 63 -9.39 -5.34 -21.84
N LEU A 64 -8.55 -5.82 -20.93
CA LEU A 64 -7.52 -6.83 -21.24
C LEU A 64 -8.10 -8.12 -21.81
N ALA A 65 -9.21 -8.60 -21.29
CA ALA A 65 -9.90 -9.76 -21.84
C ALA A 65 -10.39 -9.49 -23.27
N GLY A 66 -10.99 -8.32 -23.52
CA GLY A 66 -11.40 -7.86 -24.84
C GLY A 66 -10.21 -7.75 -25.81
N ILE A 67 -9.11 -7.14 -25.39
CA ILE A 67 -7.86 -7.02 -26.15
C ILE A 67 -7.32 -8.41 -26.53
N GLY A 68 -7.25 -9.32 -25.56
CA GLY A 68 -6.76 -10.69 -25.77
C GLY A 68 -7.63 -11.46 -26.78
N ALA A 69 -8.96 -11.38 -26.64
CA ALA A 69 -9.89 -12.01 -27.58
C ALA A 69 -9.75 -11.42 -28.99
N THR A 70 -9.65 -10.09 -29.10
CA THR A 70 -9.48 -9.40 -30.39
C THR A 70 -8.14 -9.76 -31.04
N CYS A 71 -7.05 -9.81 -30.30
CA CYS A 71 -5.76 -10.29 -30.78
C CYS A 71 -5.87 -11.72 -31.33
N ALA A 72 -6.46 -12.64 -30.59
CA ALA A 72 -6.59 -14.03 -31.00
C ALA A 72 -7.41 -14.16 -32.28
N LEU A 73 -8.56 -13.48 -32.37
CA LEU A 73 -9.41 -13.47 -33.57
C LEU A 73 -8.69 -12.88 -34.80
N THR A 74 -7.96 -11.78 -34.61
CA THR A 74 -7.21 -11.13 -35.69
C THR A 74 -6.11 -12.02 -36.21
N ILE A 75 -5.34 -12.67 -35.33
CA ILE A 75 -4.24 -13.59 -35.73
C ILE A 75 -4.78 -14.84 -36.44
N THR A 76 -5.86 -15.42 -35.89
CA THR A 76 -6.46 -16.63 -36.48
C THR A 76 -7.02 -16.37 -37.89
N ASN A 77 -7.57 -15.17 -38.12
CA ASN A 77 -8.19 -14.82 -39.40
C ASN A 77 -7.30 -13.94 -40.30
N ILE A 78 -6.01 -13.83 -40.01
CA ILE A 78 -5.11 -12.87 -40.67
C ILE A 78 -5.08 -13.03 -42.20
N ASN A 79 -5.13 -14.28 -42.71
CA ASN A 79 -5.17 -14.56 -44.13
C ASN A 79 -6.47 -14.11 -44.84
N SER A 80 -7.58 -14.10 -44.13
CA SER A 80 -8.86 -13.62 -44.64
C SER A 80 -8.93 -12.11 -44.59
N ILE A 81 -8.48 -11.52 -43.49
CA ILE A 81 -8.48 -10.08 -43.24
C ILE A 81 -7.50 -9.38 -44.23
N SER A 82 -6.36 -9.94 -44.48
CA SER A 82 -5.35 -9.39 -45.42
C SER A 82 -5.80 -9.30 -46.87
N LYS A 83 -6.88 -9.96 -47.25
CA LYS A 83 -7.51 -9.82 -48.58
C LYS A 83 -8.38 -8.59 -48.70
N ILE A 84 -8.83 -8.03 -47.57
CA ILE A 84 -9.76 -6.92 -47.49
C ILE A 84 -9.06 -5.65 -47.00
N ILE A 85 -8.16 -5.77 -46.05
CA ILE A 85 -7.43 -4.67 -45.39
C ILE A 85 -5.95 -4.76 -45.73
N ASP A 86 -5.33 -3.62 -46.00
CA ASP A 86 -3.88 -3.54 -46.27
C ASP A 86 -3.08 -4.16 -45.09
N PRO A 87 -2.13 -5.08 -45.37
CA PRO A 87 -1.28 -5.69 -44.37
C PRO A 87 -0.52 -4.69 -43.49
N ALA A 88 -0.17 -3.51 -43.98
CA ALA A 88 0.44 -2.46 -43.19
C ALA A 88 -0.52 -1.94 -42.07
N ILE A 89 -1.80 -1.73 -42.41
CA ILE A 89 -2.82 -1.30 -41.46
C ILE A 89 -3.03 -2.35 -40.37
N ILE A 90 -3.09 -3.63 -40.75
CA ILE A 90 -3.22 -4.74 -39.79
C ILE A 90 -2.04 -4.74 -38.80
N LYS A 91 -0.81 -4.56 -39.29
CA LYS A 91 0.39 -4.52 -38.47
C LYS A 91 0.34 -3.36 -37.46
N TYR A 92 -0.01 -2.15 -37.87
CA TYR A 92 -0.10 -1.01 -36.99
C TYR A 92 -1.25 -1.15 -35.99
N SER A 93 -2.39 -1.69 -36.39
CA SER A 93 -3.53 -1.96 -35.52
C SER A 93 -3.18 -2.97 -34.43
N LEU A 94 -2.49 -4.06 -34.77
CA LEU A 94 -2.00 -5.04 -33.80
C LEU A 94 -0.98 -4.42 -32.83
N LEU A 95 -0.09 -3.55 -33.30
CA LEU A 95 0.87 -2.87 -32.44
C LEU A 95 0.16 -1.97 -31.40
N ILE A 96 -0.87 -1.22 -31.82
CA ILE A 96 -1.68 -0.41 -30.91
C ILE A 96 -2.37 -1.31 -29.85
N LEU A 97 -2.87 -2.46 -30.28
CA LEU A 97 -3.53 -3.42 -29.38
C LEU A 97 -2.54 -4.01 -28.36
N VAL A 98 -1.31 -4.31 -28.77
CA VAL A 98 -0.23 -4.75 -27.87
C VAL A 98 0.13 -3.65 -26.86
N VAL A 99 0.25 -2.39 -27.30
CA VAL A 99 0.50 -1.26 -26.42
C VAL A 99 -0.63 -1.12 -25.39
N SER A 100 -1.90 -1.25 -25.83
CA SER A 100 -3.05 -1.24 -24.93
C SER A 100 -2.96 -2.35 -23.88
N GLY A 101 -2.56 -3.57 -24.28
CA GLY A 101 -2.34 -4.69 -23.36
C GLY A 101 -1.25 -4.41 -22.31
N VAL A 102 -0.13 -3.81 -22.73
CA VAL A 102 0.96 -3.40 -21.81
C VAL A 102 0.46 -2.38 -20.78
N LEU A 103 -0.36 -1.41 -21.21
CA LEU A 103 -0.98 -0.42 -20.32
C LEU A 103 -1.89 -1.12 -19.28
N GLY A 104 -2.68 -2.12 -19.69
CA GLY A 104 -3.50 -2.90 -18.76
C GLY A 104 -2.67 -3.62 -17.69
N PHE A 105 -1.50 -4.19 -18.05
CA PHE A 105 -0.58 -4.75 -17.04
C PHE A 105 0.00 -3.70 -16.11
N LEU A 106 0.29 -2.49 -16.59
CA LEU A 106 0.72 -1.37 -15.74
C LEU A 106 -0.39 -0.95 -14.77
N CYS A 107 -1.64 -0.93 -15.21
CA CYS A 107 -2.79 -0.68 -14.34
C CYS A 107 -2.85 -1.68 -13.17
N LYS A 108 -2.69 -2.98 -13.44
CA LYS A 108 -2.61 -4.04 -12.41
C LYS A 108 -1.42 -3.86 -11.47
N TYR A 109 -0.28 -3.45 -11.98
CA TYR A 109 0.88 -3.16 -11.14
C TYR A 109 0.60 -2.04 -10.13
N TYR A 110 -0.02 -0.93 -10.56
CA TYR A 110 -0.38 0.15 -9.63
C TYR A 110 -1.46 -0.27 -8.63
N TYR A 111 -2.43 -1.08 -9.05
CA TYR A 111 -3.42 -1.67 -8.15
C TYR A 111 -2.76 -2.47 -7.01
N ILE A 112 -1.82 -3.35 -7.33
CA ILE A 112 -1.08 -4.13 -6.33
C ILE A 112 -0.33 -3.21 -5.35
N GLN A 113 0.29 -2.13 -5.85
CA GLN A 113 0.97 -1.16 -4.98
C GLN A 113 0.00 -0.48 -3.99
N ILE A 114 -1.23 -0.18 -4.42
CA ILE A 114 -2.27 0.41 -3.56
C ILE A 114 -2.74 -0.61 -2.52
N GLN A 115 -2.97 -1.87 -2.91
CA GLN A 115 -3.38 -2.92 -1.96
C GLN A 115 -2.33 -3.15 -0.88
N ILE A 116 -1.04 -3.15 -1.23
CA ILE A 116 0.05 -3.26 -0.25
C ILE A 116 -0.02 -2.10 0.77
N VAL A 117 -0.31 -0.87 0.33
CA VAL A 117 -0.45 0.27 1.25
C VAL A 117 -1.64 0.08 2.20
N LEU A 118 -2.77 -0.39 1.70
CA LEU A 118 -3.98 -0.62 2.50
C LEU A 118 -3.79 -1.77 3.51
N GLU A 119 -3.18 -2.88 3.09
CA GLU A 119 -2.90 -4.01 3.97
C GLU A 119 -1.90 -3.66 5.07
N LEU A 120 -0.83 -2.93 4.74
CA LEU A 120 0.13 -2.47 5.73
C LEU A 120 -0.50 -1.55 6.76
N ASP A 121 -1.39 -0.65 6.34
CA ASP A 121 -2.12 0.21 7.26
C ASP A 121 -3.03 -0.60 8.19
N ASP A 122 -3.73 -1.59 7.66
CA ASP A 122 -4.61 -2.46 8.46
C ASP A 122 -3.81 -3.26 9.50
N ILE A 123 -2.68 -3.84 9.11
CA ILE A 123 -1.78 -4.57 10.03
C ILE A 123 -1.27 -3.65 11.14
N LEU A 124 -0.79 -2.46 10.79
CA LEU A 124 -0.20 -1.53 11.76
C LEU A 124 -1.23 -0.95 12.73
N ARG A 125 -2.48 -0.78 12.30
CA ARG A 125 -3.52 -0.14 13.13
C ARG A 125 -4.40 -1.10 13.88
N THR A 126 -4.66 -2.27 13.32
CA THR A 126 -5.57 -3.24 13.92
C THR A 126 -4.81 -4.32 14.64
N LYS A 127 -3.89 -4.98 13.93
CA LYS A 127 -3.19 -6.15 14.47
C LYS A 127 -2.05 -5.80 15.42
N LEU A 128 -1.28 -4.76 15.14
CA LEU A 128 -0.16 -4.38 16.00
C LEU A 128 -0.61 -3.93 17.40
N PRO A 129 -1.62 -3.06 17.57
CA PRO A 129 -2.17 -2.72 18.89
C PRO A 129 -2.72 -3.92 19.65
N GLU A 130 -3.39 -4.86 18.95
CA GLU A 130 -3.91 -6.09 19.55
C GLU A 130 -2.76 -6.96 20.09
N ILE A 131 -1.70 -7.17 19.29
CA ILE A 131 -0.51 -7.92 19.73
C ILE A 131 0.15 -7.23 20.93
N MET A 132 0.26 -5.91 20.90
CA MET A 132 0.85 -5.14 22.00
C MET A 132 -0.02 -5.18 23.26
N SER A 133 -1.33 -5.14 23.15
CA SER A 133 -2.25 -5.28 24.29
C SER A 133 -2.11 -6.63 24.95
N ASN A 134 -2.08 -7.72 24.15
CA ASN A 134 -1.87 -9.07 24.64
C ASN A 134 -0.48 -9.24 25.29
N HIS A 135 0.54 -8.59 24.72
CA HIS A 135 1.88 -8.60 25.30
C HIS A 135 1.91 -7.92 26.67
N ILE A 136 1.28 -6.75 26.83
CA ILE A 136 1.20 -6.02 28.09
C ILE A 136 0.47 -6.83 29.17
N GLU A 137 -0.57 -7.58 28.79
CA GLU A 137 -1.28 -8.46 29.71
C GLU A 137 -0.39 -9.61 30.19
N GLN A 138 0.30 -10.26 29.29
CA GLN A 138 1.27 -11.31 29.62
C GLN A 138 2.46 -10.79 30.43
N GLU A 139 2.94 -9.60 30.12
CA GLU A 139 4.00 -8.91 30.83
C GLU A 139 3.68 -8.72 32.30
N LYS A 140 2.44 -8.31 32.64
CA LYS A 140 1.99 -8.20 34.03
C LYS A 140 2.14 -9.51 34.78
N ILE A 141 1.71 -10.61 34.17
CA ILE A 141 1.81 -11.96 34.78
C ILE A 141 3.28 -12.37 35.00
N VAL A 142 4.15 -12.08 34.01
CA VAL A 142 5.57 -12.38 34.11
C VAL A 142 6.25 -11.56 35.20
N HIS A 143 5.94 -10.26 35.28
CA HIS A 143 6.50 -9.39 36.31
C HIS A 143 6.03 -9.76 37.73
N GLU A 144 4.78 -10.18 37.88
CA GLU A 144 4.26 -10.65 39.18
C GLU A 144 5.01 -11.90 39.65
N LYS A 145 5.18 -12.90 38.78
CA LYS A 145 5.95 -14.11 39.07
C LYS A 145 7.45 -13.83 39.32
N ALA A 146 8.04 -12.92 38.54
CA ALA A 146 9.42 -12.51 38.70
C ALA A 146 9.65 -11.80 40.03
N ARG A 147 8.70 -10.98 40.48
CA ARG A 147 8.71 -10.32 41.79
C ARG A 147 8.66 -11.32 42.92
N GLU A 148 7.83 -12.35 42.83
CA GLU A 148 7.75 -13.44 43.81
C GLU A 148 9.07 -14.21 43.93
N GLN A 149 9.84 -14.35 42.85
CA GLN A 149 11.11 -15.03 42.77
C GLN A 149 12.35 -14.15 43.00
N GLY A 150 12.14 -12.83 43.17
CA GLY A 150 13.24 -11.87 43.34
C GLY A 150 14.11 -11.65 42.09
N VAL A 151 13.59 -11.98 40.90
CA VAL A 151 14.31 -11.90 39.62
C VAL A 151 13.86 -10.68 38.82
N LEU A 152 14.82 -9.93 38.26
CA LEU A 152 14.52 -8.83 37.32
C LEU A 152 14.43 -9.39 35.88
N VAL A 153 13.26 -9.25 35.25
CA VAL A 153 13.02 -9.71 33.88
C VAL A 153 12.78 -8.48 32.97
N ASN A 154 13.41 -8.47 31.79
CA ASN A 154 13.18 -7.46 30.76
C ASN A 154 12.27 -8.05 29.69
N THR A 155 11.07 -7.50 29.54
CA THR A 155 10.01 -7.98 28.65
C THR A 155 9.77 -7.07 27.47
N VAL A 156 10.59 -6.02 27.24
CA VAL A 156 10.41 -5.05 26.13
C VAL A 156 10.67 -5.72 24.78
N PRO A 157 9.66 -5.85 23.90
CA PRO A 157 9.84 -6.47 22.59
C PRO A 157 10.69 -5.57 21.67
N ASP A 158 11.66 -6.17 20.96
CA ASP A 158 12.45 -5.46 19.95
C ASP A 158 11.68 -5.39 18.61
N ILE A 159 10.69 -4.49 18.55
CA ILE A 159 9.87 -4.25 17.36
C ILE A 159 10.73 -3.79 16.17
N ILE A 160 11.73 -2.93 16.43
CA ILE A 160 12.62 -2.41 15.38
C ILE A 160 13.48 -3.53 14.82
N GLY A 161 14.01 -4.40 15.67
CA GLY A 161 14.76 -5.58 15.25
C GLY A 161 13.93 -6.57 14.45
N ALA A 162 12.67 -6.80 14.84
CA ALA A 162 11.73 -7.63 14.09
C ALA A 162 11.46 -7.07 12.69
N ILE A 163 11.17 -5.78 12.56
CA ILE A 163 10.97 -5.09 11.28
C ILE A 163 12.26 -5.14 10.43
N ARG A 164 13.42 -4.97 11.04
CA ARG A 164 14.70 -5.03 10.34
C ARG A 164 14.96 -6.42 9.76
N LYS A 165 14.66 -7.50 10.49
CA LYS A 165 14.74 -8.88 9.97
C LYS A 165 13.88 -9.10 8.74
N VAL A 166 12.64 -8.60 8.72
CA VAL A 166 11.77 -8.64 7.53
C VAL A 166 12.38 -7.86 6.37
N THR A 167 12.93 -6.67 6.64
CA THR A 167 13.57 -5.84 5.61
C THR A 167 14.85 -6.48 5.05
N ASP A 168 15.55 -7.30 5.84
CA ASP A 168 16.72 -8.03 5.38
C ASP A 168 16.40 -9.13 4.36
N SER A 169 15.16 -9.65 4.38
CA SER A 169 14.66 -10.62 3.41
C SER A 169 14.26 -9.98 2.07
N ILE A 170 14.19 -8.64 1.99
CA ILE A 170 13.83 -7.93 0.77
C ILE A 170 15.05 -7.82 -0.17
N PRO A 171 14.90 -8.02 -1.50
CA PRO A 171 15.97 -7.85 -2.47
C PRO A 171 16.69 -6.50 -2.31
N TRP A 172 18.01 -6.49 -2.43
CA TRP A 172 18.89 -5.35 -2.15
C TRP A 172 18.47 -4.04 -2.85
N PHE A 173 17.95 -4.12 -4.08
CA PHE A 173 17.51 -2.96 -4.87
C PHE A 173 16.22 -2.31 -4.34
N LYS A 174 15.37 -3.06 -3.60
CA LYS A 174 14.16 -2.55 -2.94
C LYS A 174 14.39 -2.18 -1.48
N LYS A 175 15.39 -2.79 -0.81
CA LYS A 175 15.69 -2.62 0.61
C LYS A 175 15.86 -1.14 1.00
N ARG A 176 16.66 -0.39 0.23
CA ARG A 176 16.90 1.04 0.51
C ARG A 176 15.63 1.88 0.40
N SER A 177 14.75 1.55 -0.55
CA SER A 177 13.47 2.24 -0.72
C SER A 177 12.47 1.88 0.39
N ALA A 178 12.45 0.62 0.81
CA ALA A 178 11.60 0.14 1.91
C ALA A 178 11.97 0.79 3.24
N LEU A 179 13.27 0.83 3.58
CA LEU A 179 13.77 1.48 4.80
C LEU A 179 13.45 2.98 4.83
N LYS A 180 13.70 3.70 3.72
CA LYS A 180 13.32 5.12 3.61
C LYS A 180 11.82 5.35 3.70
N GLY A 181 11.02 4.43 3.17
CA GLY A 181 9.56 4.47 3.27
C GLY A 181 9.10 4.29 4.71
N PHE A 182 9.71 3.35 5.43
CA PHE A 182 9.42 3.09 6.83
C PHE A 182 9.75 4.30 7.73
N ASP A 183 10.97 4.87 7.60
CA ASP A 183 11.38 6.06 8.37
C ASP A 183 10.44 7.25 8.16
N LYS A 184 9.94 7.43 6.93
CA LYS A 184 8.96 8.47 6.63
C LYS A 184 7.56 8.15 7.19
N GLY A 185 7.14 6.89 7.13
CA GLY A 185 5.86 6.45 7.67
C GLY A 185 5.75 6.61 9.18
N VAL A 186 6.85 6.38 9.90
CA VAL A 186 6.93 6.62 11.36
C VAL A 186 6.77 8.11 11.71
N LYS A 187 7.31 9.00 10.86
CA LYS A 187 7.25 10.46 11.09
C LYS A 187 5.93 11.10 10.61
N ASP A 188 5.33 10.55 9.56
CA ASP A 188 4.10 11.07 8.97
C ASP A 188 3.10 9.92 8.79
N PRO A 189 2.09 9.80 9.66
CA PRO A 189 1.10 8.73 9.60
C PRO A 189 0.25 8.74 8.33
N LEU A 190 0.24 9.84 7.55
CA LEU A 190 -0.45 9.94 6.26
C LEU A 190 0.46 9.66 5.06
N PHE A 191 1.76 9.42 5.27
CA PHE A 191 2.73 9.22 4.17
C PHE A 191 2.33 8.07 3.23
N GLY A 192 1.92 6.94 3.80
CA GLY A 192 1.46 5.76 3.04
C GLY A 192 0.27 6.11 2.15
N TYR A 193 -0.72 6.76 2.70
CA TYR A 193 -1.93 7.17 1.98
C TYR A 193 -1.64 8.16 0.84
N ARG A 194 -0.81 9.19 1.09
CA ARG A 194 -0.40 10.14 0.04
C ARG A 194 0.33 9.44 -1.12
N ARG A 195 1.13 8.42 -0.81
CA ARG A 195 1.76 7.58 -1.82
C ARG A 195 0.73 6.74 -2.58
N GLY A 196 -0.23 6.14 -1.88
CA GLY A 196 -1.36 5.41 -2.46
C GLY A 196 -2.17 6.25 -3.44
N ILE A 197 -2.49 7.50 -3.08
CA ILE A 197 -3.20 8.44 -3.98
C ILE A 197 -2.41 8.72 -5.27
N ARG A 198 -1.09 8.85 -5.20
CA ARG A 198 -0.28 9.00 -6.42
C ARG A 198 -0.36 7.77 -7.32
N PHE A 199 -0.34 6.57 -6.73
CA PHE A 199 -0.52 5.35 -7.50
C PHE A 199 -1.91 5.24 -8.11
N LEU A 200 -2.96 5.66 -7.40
CA LEU A 200 -4.32 5.73 -7.91
C LEU A 200 -4.44 6.70 -9.10
N TYR A 201 -3.80 7.85 -9.00
CA TYR A 201 -3.73 8.80 -10.12
C TYR A 201 -3.06 8.18 -11.35
N TYR A 202 -1.88 7.53 -11.19
CA TYR A 202 -1.22 6.84 -12.29
C TYR A 202 -2.06 5.68 -12.84
N GLN A 203 -2.71 4.92 -11.99
CA GLN A 203 -3.64 3.86 -12.39
C GLN A 203 -4.76 4.43 -13.27
N SER A 204 -5.39 5.53 -12.85
CA SER A 204 -6.46 6.19 -13.61
C SER A 204 -5.99 6.66 -14.98
N VAL A 205 -4.84 7.33 -15.04
CA VAL A 205 -4.26 7.80 -16.31
C VAL A 205 -3.97 6.63 -17.25
N VAL A 206 -3.34 5.57 -16.74
CA VAL A 206 -3.00 4.39 -17.53
C VAL A 206 -4.25 3.68 -18.04
N THR A 207 -5.31 3.57 -17.22
CA THR A 207 -6.59 2.98 -17.63
C THR A 207 -7.27 3.78 -18.75
N ILE A 208 -7.22 5.10 -18.66
CA ILE A 208 -7.75 5.98 -19.72
C ILE A 208 -6.95 5.79 -21.02
N LEU A 209 -5.62 5.75 -20.94
CA LEU A 209 -4.77 5.50 -22.11
C LEU A 209 -5.01 4.13 -22.72
N GLU A 210 -5.19 3.10 -21.91
CA GLU A 210 -5.55 1.74 -22.33
C GLU A 210 -6.87 1.78 -23.16
N LEU A 211 -7.91 2.43 -22.62
CA LEU A 211 -9.19 2.59 -23.31
C LEU A 211 -9.04 3.35 -24.62
N VAL A 212 -8.31 4.46 -24.63
CA VAL A 212 -8.06 5.26 -25.83
C VAL A 212 -7.35 4.45 -26.91
N CYS A 213 -6.31 3.69 -26.56
CA CYS A 213 -5.61 2.82 -27.50
C CYS A 213 -6.55 1.74 -28.08
N PHE A 214 -7.40 1.14 -27.22
CA PHE A 214 -8.37 0.14 -27.69
C PHE A 214 -9.42 0.75 -28.62
N LEU A 215 -9.94 1.93 -28.32
CA LEU A 215 -10.88 2.65 -29.21
C LEU A 215 -10.24 3.07 -30.52
N LEU A 216 -8.98 3.53 -30.50
CA LEU A 216 -8.22 3.85 -31.71
C LEU A 216 -8.04 2.63 -32.60
N PHE A 217 -7.75 1.46 -32.00
CA PHE A 217 -7.71 0.21 -32.75
C PHE A 217 -9.03 -0.05 -33.48
N ILE A 218 -10.16 0.00 -32.74
CA ILE A 218 -11.50 -0.24 -33.32
C ILE A 218 -11.78 0.76 -34.44
N PHE A 219 -11.46 2.04 -34.24
CA PHE A 219 -11.67 3.09 -35.22
C PHE A 219 -10.85 2.85 -36.51
N ILE A 220 -9.57 2.51 -36.39
CA ILE A 220 -8.70 2.24 -37.55
C ILE A 220 -9.24 1.06 -38.35
N VAL A 221 -9.64 -0.02 -37.67
CA VAL A 221 -10.21 -1.19 -38.35
C VAL A 221 -11.52 -0.85 -39.03
N ALA A 222 -12.42 -0.10 -38.35
CA ALA A 222 -13.71 0.29 -38.92
C ALA A 222 -13.60 1.19 -40.16
N VAL A 223 -12.62 2.10 -40.19
CA VAL A 223 -12.40 2.98 -41.35
C VAL A 223 -11.71 2.26 -42.52
N SER A 224 -11.07 1.13 -42.24
CA SER A 224 -10.30 0.33 -43.24
C SER A 224 -11.15 -0.75 -43.93
N LEU A 225 -12.36 -0.99 -43.44
CA LEU A 225 -13.38 -1.87 -44.05
C LEU A 225 -14.18 -1.14 -45.09
#